data_9e80d4b403629c19683de2457268940c
#
_entry.id   9e80d4b403629c19683de2457268940c
#
_cell.length_a   1.000
_cell.length_b   1.000
_cell.length_c   1.000
_cell.angle_alpha   90.00
_cell.angle_beta   90.00
_cell.angle_gamma   90.00
#
_symmetry.space_group_name_H-M   'P 1'
#
loop_
_entity.id
_entity.type
_entity.pdbx_description
1 polymer ?
#
loop_
_entity_poly.entity_id
_entity_poly.type
_entity_poly.pdbx_seq_one_letter_code
_entity_poly.pdbx_strand_id
1 'polypeptide(L)'
;MPAELSGGMVKRVALARALALEPELLLLDEPTAGLDPDRSRSFVKLLGQLQGELGLTVIMVTHDPETLAGLATHIAVLADQHIVQFGLAADVMAGDHPFLAGFRDGDKTGLL
;
A
#
# COMPACT_ATOMS: atom_id res chain seq x y z
N MET A 1 -15.74 10.31 19.24
CA MET A 1 -15.55 11.65 18.66
C MET A 1 -14.45 11.63 17.61
N PRO A 2 -14.71 12.16 16.41
CA PRO A 2 -13.67 12.12 15.39
C PRO A 2 -12.36 12.77 15.80
N ALA A 3 -12.41 13.86 16.56
CA ALA A 3 -11.20 14.54 17.01
C ALA A 3 -10.35 13.72 17.97
N GLU A 4 -10.93 12.70 18.56
CA GLU A 4 -10.26 11.86 19.54
C GLU A 4 -9.77 10.53 18.96
N LEU A 5 -10.09 10.26 17.70
CA LEU A 5 -9.68 9.04 17.05
C LEU A 5 -8.18 9.07 16.71
N SER A 6 -7.50 7.95 16.93
CA SER A 6 -6.12 7.81 16.47
C SER A 6 -6.09 7.76 14.93
N GLY A 7 -4.92 8.02 14.33
CA GLY A 7 -4.75 7.90 12.90
C GLY A 7 -5.15 6.52 12.36
N GLY A 8 -4.84 5.46 13.14
CA GLY A 8 -5.22 4.10 12.76
C GLY A 8 -6.73 3.91 12.76
N MET A 9 -7.42 4.46 13.75
CA MET A 9 -8.88 4.38 13.81
C MET A 9 -9.55 5.14 12.68
N VAL A 10 -9.04 6.32 12.35
CA VAL A 10 -9.56 7.10 11.21
C VAL A 10 -9.44 6.30 9.91
N LYS A 11 -8.30 5.68 9.69
CA LYS A 11 -8.09 4.87 8.48
C LYS A 11 -8.99 3.64 8.45
N ARG A 12 -9.20 3.00 9.59
CA ARG A 12 -10.11 1.84 9.67
C ARG A 12 -11.57 2.23 9.43
N VAL A 13 -11.99 3.39 9.92
CA VAL A 13 -13.33 3.90 9.67
C VAL A 13 -13.52 4.20 8.19
N ALA A 14 -12.53 4.83 7.57
CA ALA A 14 -12.59 5.12 6.14
C ALA A 14 -12.67 3.84 5.31
N LEU A 15 -11.90 2.82 5.68
CA LEU A 15 -11.95 1.51 5.03
C LEU A 15 -13.31 0.87 5.19
N ALA A 16 -13.87 0.87 6.40
CA ALA A 16 -15.20 0.32 6.66
C ALA A 16 -16.27 1.00 5.83
N ARG A 17 -16.20 2.32 5.68
CA ARG A 17 -17.15 3.07 4.86
C ARG A 17 -17.06 2.68 3.38
N ALA A 18 -15.84 2.52 2.88
CA ALA A 18 -15.64 2.09 1.50
C ALA A 18 -16.20 0.68 1.28
N LEU A 19 -15.96 -0.22 2.23
CA LEU A 19 -16.42 -1.62 2.13
C LEU A 19 -17.93 -1.76 2.28
N ALA A 20 -18.59 -0.80 2.94
CA ALA A 20 -20.05 -0.85 3.11
C ALA A 20 -20.79 -0.82 1.78
N LEU A 21 -20.18 -0.33 0.72
CA LEU A 21 -20.75 -0.31 -0.62
C LEU A 21 -20.54 -1.62 -1.38
N GLU A 22 -19.90 -2.60 -0.77
CA GLU A 22 -19.60 -3.91 -1.37
C GLU A 22 -18.88 -3.80 -2.71
N PRO A 23 -17.74 -3.08 -2.77
CA PRO A 23 -17.04 -2.85 -4.03
C PRO A 23 -16.34 -4.11 -4.51
N GLU A 24 -16.11 -4.19 -5.82
CA GLU A 24 -15.25 -5.21 -6.40
C GLU A 24 -13.80 -4.72 -6.47
N LEU A 25 -13.63 -3.41 -6.56
CA LEU A 25 -12.33 -2.75 -6.67
C LEU A 25 -12.20 -1.71 -5.57
N LEU A 26 -11.11 -1.78 -4.83
CA LEU A 26 -10.77 -0.82 -3.78
C LEU A 26 -9.51 -0.05 -4.18
N LEU A 27 -9.60 1.27 -4.18
CA LEU A 27 -8.46 2.14 -4.47
C LEU A 27 -7.98 2.78 -3.18
N LEU A 28 -6.69 2.63 -2.90
CA LEU A 28 -6.08 3.17 -1.68
C LEU A 28 -4.90 4.05 -2.05
N ASP A 29 -4.85 5.25 -1.47
CA ASP A 29 -3.75 6.18 -1.68
C ASP A 29 -3.04 6.37 -0.36
N GLU A 30 -1.78 5.90 -0.30
CA GLU A 30 -0.94 6.01 0.88
C GLU A 30 -1.66 5.57 2.16
N PRO A 31 -2.16 4.33 2.23
CA PRO A 31 -3.06 3.93 3.31
C PRO A 31 -2.40 3.88 4.69
N THR A 32 -1.09 3.77 4.76
CA THR A 32 -0.36 3.73 6.04
C THR A 32 0.32 5.05 6.40
N ALA A 33 0.11 6.09 5.61
CA ALA A 33 0.72 7.40 5.87
C ALA A 33 0.27 7.93 7.23
N GLY A 34 1.22 8.44 8.00
CA GLY A 34 0.93 9.01 9.32
C GLY A 34 0.79 7.99 10.44
N LEU A 35 0.90 6.70 10.15
CA LEU A 35 0.86 5.65 11.16
C LEU A 35 2.27 5.27 11.61
N ASP A 36 2.42 4.95 12.89
CA ASP A 36 3.66 4.38 13.40
C ASP A 36 3.84 2.96 12.84
N PRO A 37 5.04 2.36 12.98
CA PRO A 37 5.30 1.04 12.39
C PRO A 37 4.35 -0.06 12.86
N ASP A 38 3.99 -0.05 14.14
CA ASP A 38 3.10 -1.10 14.67
C ASP A 38 1.69 -0.98 14.10
N ARG A 39 1.17 0.23 14.01
CA ARG A 39 -0.16 0.48 13.45
C ARG A 39 -0.18 0.24 11.94
N SER A 40 0.90 0.60 11.25
CA SER A 40 1.04 0.29 9.83
C SER A 40 0.96 -1.20 9.57
N ARG A 41 1.72 -1.98 10.32
CA ARG A 41 1.71 -3.45 10.17
C ARG A 41 0.33 -4.04 10.46
N SER A 42 -0.32 -3.53 11.52
CA SER A 42 -1.66 -3.97 11.88
C SER A 42 -2.67 -3.66 10.76
N PHE A 43 -2.57 -2.48 10.18
CA PHE A 43 -3.46 -2.09 9.08
C PHE A 43 -3.23 -2.93 7.82
N VAL A 44 -1.96 -3.18 7.48
CA VAL A 44 -1.58 -4.03 6.34
C VAL A 44 -2.14 -5.44 6.54
N LYS A 45 -2.01 -5.97 7.73
CA LYS A 45 -2.55 -7.31 8.04
C LYS A 45 -4.07 -7.35 7.87
N LEU A 46 -4.76 -6.32 8.34
CA LEU A 46 -6.21 -6.20 8.18
C LEU A 46 -6.60 -6.15 6.70
N LEU A 47 -5.90 -5.37 5.90
CA LEU A 47 -6.16 -5.29 4.46
C LEU A 47 -5.99 -6.64 3.78
N GLY A 48 -4.92 -7.35 4.14
CA GLY A 48 -4.67 -8.68 3.57
C GLY A 48 -5.76 -9.67 3.91
N GLN A 49 -6.25 -9.65 5.16
CA GLN A 49 -7.34 -10.51 5.59
C GLN A 49 -8.64 -10.19 4.84
N LEU A 50 -8.98 -8.92 4.73
CA LEU A 50 -10.19 -8.50 4.04
C LEU A 50 -10.12 -8.81 2.55
N GLN A 51 -8.98 -8.60 1.92
CA GLN A 51 -8.79 -8.92 0.52
C GLN A 51 -9.03 -10.41 0.28
N GLY A 52 -8.48 -11.25 1.14
CA GLY A 52 -8.65 -12.71 1.02
C GLY A 52 -10.09 -13.16 1.28
N GLU A 53 -10.74 -12.60 2.28
CA GLU A 53 -12.10 -12.98 2.64
C GLU A 53 -13.15 -12.49 1.65
N LEU A 54 -12.98 -11.26 1.14
CA LEU A 54 -13.98 -10.62 0.29
C LEU A 54 -13.69 -10.76 -1.20
N GLY A 55 -12.52 -11.28 -1.56
CA GLY A 55 -12.13 -11.42 -2.95
C GLY A 55 -11.95 -10.08 -3.67
N LEU A 56 -11.55 -9.05 -2.94
CA LEU A 56 -11.38 -7.72 -3.49
C LEU A 56 -10.19 -7.63 -4.43
N THR A 57 -10.33 -6.85 -5.49
CA THR A 57 -9.19 -6.35 -6.22
C THR A 57 -8.78 -5.02 -5.59
N VAL A 58 -7.51 -4.89 -5.21
CA VAL A 58 -7.00 -3.69 -4.55
C VAL A 58 -5.92 -3.07 -5.40
N ILE A 59 -6.05 -1.78 -5.66
CA ILE A 59 -4.99 -0.98 -6.27
C ILE A 59 -4.55 0.04 -5.23
N MET A 60 -3.26 0.07 -4.95
CA MET A 60 -2.70 0.88 -3.88
C MET A 60 -1.54 1.70 -4.39
N VAL A 61 -1.52 2.97 -4.02
CA VAL A 61 -0.37 3.84 -4.25
C VAL A 61 0.35 4.03 -2.92
N THR A 62 1.61 3.66 -2.86
CA THR A 62 2.41 3.84 -1.65
C THR A 62 3.90 3.90 -2.00
N HIS A 63 4.67 4.52 -1.12
CA HIS A 63 6.13 4.50 -1.20
C HIS A 63 6.74 3.69 -0.04
N ASP A 64 5.92 2.94 0.69
CA ASP A 64 6.36 2.15 1.83
C ASP A 64 6.69 0.72 1.37
N PRO A 65 7.98 0.32 1.37
CA PRO A 65 8.36 -1.02 0.91
C PRO A 65 7.77 -2.15 1.76
N GLU A 66 7.61 -1.93 3.06
CA GLU A 66 7.00 -2.95 3.94
C GLU A 66 5.56 -3.25 3.54
N THR A 67 4.79 -2.21 3.24
CA THR A 67 3.41 -2.37 2.79
C THR A 67 3.36 -3.17 1.49
N LEU A 68 4.22 -2.83 0.54
CA LEU A 68 4.28 -3.55 -0.74
C LEU A 68 4.66 -5.01 -0.54
N ALA A 69 5.69 -5.26 0.27
CA ALA A 69 6.15 -6.63 0.53
C ALA A 69 5.08 -7.48 1.21
N GLY A 70 4.25 -6.86 2.04
CA GLY A 70 3.22 -7.57 2.80
C GLY A 70 1.93 -7.83 2.03
N LEU A 71 1.64 -7.06 1.00
CA LEU A 71 0.33 -7.09 0.34
C LEU A 71 0.37 -7.32 -1.16
N ALA A 72 1.38 -6.79 -1.86
CA ALA A 72 1.32 -6.71 -3.30
C ALA A 72 1.57 -8.06 -3.96
N THR A 73 0.75 -8.40 -4.95
CA THR A 73 1.02 -9.51 -5.86
C THR A 73 1.80 -9.01 -7.06
N HIS A 74 1.47 -7.80 -7.52
CA HIS A 74 2.13 -7.14 -8.64
C HIS A 74 2.48 -5.72 -8.25
N ILE A 75 3.57 -5.22 -8.81
CA ILE A 75 4.04 -3.86 -8.55
C ILE A 75 4.29 -3.15 -9.87
N ALA A 76 3.81 -1.91 -9.95
CA ALA A 76 4.17 -0.98 -11.02
C ALA A 76 5.02 0.13 -10.41
N VAL A 77 6.17 0.38 -10.98
CA VAL A 77 7.06 1.46 -10.53
C VAL A 77 6.88 2.66 -11.44
N LEU A 78 6.53 3.80 -10.84
CA LEU A 78 6.36 5.05 -11.55
C LEU A 78 7.58 5.94 -11.32
N ALA A 79 8.18 6.40 -12.40
CA ALA A 79 9.27 7.35 -12.39
C ALA A 79 9.25 8.17 -13.67
N ASP A 80 9.62 9.45 -13.58
CA ASP A 80 9.67 10.35 -14.73
C ASP A 80 8.36 10.34 -15.56
N GLN A 81 7.24 10.28 -14.86
CA GLN A 81 5.89 10.29 -15.42
C GLN A 81 5.55 9.05 -16.26
N HIS A 82 6.32 7.98 -16.11
CA HIS A 82 6.10 6.74 -16.83
C HIS A 82 6.11 5.55 -15.88
N ILE A 83 5.50 4.44 -16.33
CA ILE A 83 5.71 3.16 -15.68
C ILE A 83 7.03 2.61 -16.20
N VAL A 84 8.03 2.56 -15.33
CA VAL A 84 9.37 2.10 -15.74
C VAL A 84 9.57 0.60 -15.53
N GLN A 85 8.72 -0.02 -14.70
CA GLN A 85 8.74 -1.46 -14.50
C GLN A 85 7.38 -1.91 -13.99
N PHE A 86 6.98 -3.12 -14.39
CA PHE A 86 5.75 -3.75 -13.94
C PHE A 86 5.93 -5.27 -13.96
N GLY A 87 5.42 -5.94 -12.94
CA GLY A 87 5.48 -7.40 -12.88
C GLY A 87 5.13 -7.94 -11.52
N LEU A 88 5.44 -9.21 -11.30
CA LEU A 88 5.25 -9.84 -10.01
C LEU A 88 6.10 -9.14 -8.96
N ALA A 89 5.55 -9.01 -7.75
CA ALA A 89 6.21 -8.27 -6.68
C ALA A 89 7.64 -8.78 -6.41
N ALA A 90 7.82 -10.09 -6.36
CA ALA A 90 9.14 -10.69 -6.11
C ALA A 90 10.15 -10.30 -7.18
N ASP A 91 9.73 -10.31 -8.45
CA ASP A 91 10.61 -9.99 -9.57
C ASP A 91 10.96 -8.50 -9.59
N VAL A 92 9.97 -7.65 -9.36
CA VAL A 92 10.19 -6.20 -9.36
C VAL A 92 11.08 -5.78 -8.21
N MET A 93 10.83 -6.31 -7.00
CA MET A 93 11.63 -5.97 -5.82
C MET A 93 13.07 -6.48 -5.91
N ALA A 94 13.32 -7.53 -6.68
CA ALA A 94 14.66 -8.06 -6.92
C ALA A 94 15.36 -7.39 -8.11
N GLY A 95 14.69 -6.49 -8.83
CA GLY A 95 15.24 -5.86 -10.03
C GLY A 95 16.39 -4.90 -9.73
N ASP A 96 17.17 -4.63 -10.77
CA ASP A 96 18.38 -3.82 -10.70
C ASP A 96 18.19 -2.36 -11.10
N HIS A 97 16.97 -1.94 -11.31
CA HIS A 97 16.70 -0.56 -11.68
C HIS A 97 17.19 0.39 -10.57
N PRO A 98 17.98 1.43 -10.90
CA PRO A 98 18.53 2.33 -9.87
C PRO A 98 17.48 2.93 -8.95
N PHE A 99 16.32 3.21 -9.47
CA PHE A 99 15.21 3.75 -8.72
C PHE A 99 14.75 2.78 -7.62
N LEU A 100 14.70 1.47 -7.96
CA LEU A 100 14.31 0.42 -7.03
C LEU A 100 15.38 0.17 -5.97
N ALA A 101 16.64 0.30 -6.31
CA ALA A 101 17.74 0.15 -5.35
C ALA A 101 17.59 1.17 -4.22
N GLY A 102 17.34 2.43 -4.57
CA GLY A 102 17.11 3.47 -3.57
C GLY A 102 15.88 3.19 -2.70
N PHE A 103 14.83 2.69 -3.31
CA PHE A 103 13.60 2.35 -2.61
C PHE A 103 13.83 1.21 -1.60
N ARG A 104 14.51 0.15 -2.02
CA ARG A 104 14.80 -0.99 -1.14
C ARG A 104 15.68 -0.60 0.03
N ASP A 105 16.58 0.35 -0.17
CA ASP A 105 17.51 0.81 0.86
C ASP A 105 16.87 1.84 1.81
N GLY A 106 15.60 2.09 1.64
CA GLY A 106 14.87 3.05 2.47
C GLY A 106 14.97 4.49 1.99
N ASP A 107 15.65 4.74 0.91
CA ASP A 107 15.70 6.05 0.29
C ASP A 107 14.39 6.32 -0.45
N LYS A 108 13.71 7.36 -0.06
CA LYS A 108 12.42 7.71 -0.64
C LYS A 108 12.51 8.86 -1.65
N THR A 109 13.69 9.35 -1.91
CA THR A 109 13.86 10.38 -2.92
C THR A 109 13.60 9.80 -4.31
N GLY A 110 12.88 10.53 -5.11
CA GLY A 110 12.56 10.09 -6.46
C GLY A 110 11.35 9.17 -6.59
N LEU A 111 10.70 8.83 -5.48
CA LEU A 111 9.43 8.10 -5.52
C LEU A 111 8.30 9.11 -5.54
N LEU A 112 7.55 9.14 -6.60
CA LEU A 112 6.40 10.05 -6.76
C LEU A 112 6.75 11.52 -6.61
#